data_84bedf9650dc4132a3c67ae597e1eb7a
#
_entry.id   84bedf9650dc4132a3c67ae597e1eb7a
#
_cell.length_a   1.000
_cell.length_b   1.000
_cell.length_c   1.000
_cell.angle_alpha   90.00
_cell.angle_beta   90.00
_cell.angle_gamma   90.00
#
_symmetry.space_group_name_H-M   'P 1'
#
loop_
_entity.id
_entity.type
_entity.pdbx_description
1 polymer ?
#
loop_
_entity_poly.entity_id
_entity_poly.type
_entity_poly.pdbx_seq_one_letter_code
_entity_poly.pdbx_strand_id
1 'polypeptide(L)'
;MKKSVLLASAAIMMCYFTSCGGGKKTEEAPAAAETTTEAATPEYKLMTDLPTVDITHSRKIKSRYVIFDGKTFNGWRGYDRADVPGAWTIEDGAIKINGSGAGEAGASNGGDLIFAHKLGNFELEFEWKVGKGSNSGVFIMIQEVEGQPSYISAPEYQVLDNENHPDAKLGKDGNRKSSSFV
;
A
#
# COMPACT_ATOMS: atom_id res chain seq x y z
N MET A 1 25.22 -20.03 15.95
CA MET A 1 24.24 -19.11 15.34
C MET A 1 23.27 -18.67 16.43
N LYS A 2 23.37 -17.43 16.91
CA LYS A 2 22.53 -16.91 18.01
C LYS A 2 21.28 -16.26 17.42
N LYS A 3 20.11 -16.76 17.80
CA LYS A 3 18.80 -16.16 17.49
C LYS A 3 18.51 -15.12 18.56
N SER A 4 18.46 -13.85 18.19
CA SER A 4 17.98 -12.78 19.05
C SER A 4 16.49 -12.58 18.83
N VAL A 5 15.69 -12.82 19.87
CA VAL A 5 14.27 -12.48 19.90
C VAL A 5 14.16 -11.12 20.57
N LEU A 6 13.62 -10.14 19.87
CA LEU A 6 13.35 -8.81 20.40
C LEU A 6 11.89 -8.78 20.89
N LEU A 7 11.69 -8.73 22.21
CA LEU A 7 10.38 -8.45 22.81
C LEU A 7 10.17 -6.94 22.82
N ALA A 8 9.11 -6.49 22.19
CA ALA A 8 8.63 -5.11 22.31
C ALA A 8 7.69 -5.02 23.53
N SER A 9 8.11 -4.28 24.55
CA SER A 9 7.29 -3.96 25.71
C SER A 9 6.42 -2.75 25.40
N ALA A 10 5.11 -2.90 25.46
CA ALA A 10 4.16 -1.79 25.40
C ALA A 10 4.14 -1.07 26.75
N ALA A 11 4.53 0.18 26.78
CA ALA A 11 4.41 1.05 27.96
C ALA A 11 3.01 1.69 27.96
N ILE A 12 2.19 1.31 28.93
CA ILE A 12 0.90 1.96 29.20
C ILE A 12 1.19 3.19 30.06
N MET A 13 0.93 4.37 29.52
CA MET A 13 1.05 5.63 30.25
C MET A 13 -0.31 5.96 30.88
N MET A 14 -0.42 5.73 32.20
CA MET A 14 -1.55 6.19 33.00
C MET A 14 -1.38 7.66 33.33
N CYS A 15 -2.26 8.52 32.82
CA CYS A 15 -2.37 9.91 33.28
C CYS A 15 -3.32 9.98 34.47
N TYR A 16 -2.77 10.28 35.66
CA TYR A 16 -3.58 10.66 36.81
C TYR A 16 -3.87 12.17 36.78
N PHE A 17 -5.14 12.52 36.70
CA PHE A 17 -5.58 13.88 36.99
C PHE A 17 -6.00 13.98 38.45
N THR A 18 -5.26 14.73 39.25
CA THR A 18 -5.71 15.17 40.57
C THR A 18 -6.45 16.50 40.43
N SER A 19 -7.75 16.50 40.72
CA SER A 19 -8.49 17.74 40.90
C SER A 19 -8.89 17.86 42.34
N CYS A 20 -8.46 18.91 43.00
CA CYS A 20 -8.95 19.36 44.31
C CYS A 20 -10.11 20.32 44.17
N GLY A 21 -11.15 20.11 44.96
CA GLY A 21 -11.96 21.23 45.47
C GLY A 21 -13.46 21.20 45.24
N GLY A 22 -14.25 21.06 46.30
CA GLY A 22 -15.54 21.67 46.45
C GLY A 22 -16.76 20.73 46.39
N GLY A 23 -17.25 20.33 47.55
CA GLY A 23 -18.42 19.45 47.72
C GLY A 23 -19.73 20.03 47.21
N LYS A 24 -20.51 19.11 46.65
CA LYS A 24 -21.98 19.07 46.73
C LYS A 24 -22.45 17.64 46.51
N LYS A 25 -23.24 17.15 47.44
CA LYS A 25 -23.94 15.86 47.31
C LYS A 25 -24.81 15.89 46.06
N THR A 26 -24.64 14.89 45.22
CA THR A 26 -25.63 14.55 44.16
C THR A 26 -25.77 13.05 44.10
N GLU A 27 -26.98 12.61 43.99
CA GLU A 27 -27.52 11.24 43.94
C GLU A 27 -26.74 10.32 42.97
N GLU A 28 -26.50 9.12 43.43
CA GLU A 28 -25.88 8.02 42.68
C GLU A 28 -26.88 7.51 41.64
N ALA A 29 -26.58 7.79 40.36
CA ALA A 29 -27.26 7.17 39.24
C ALA A 29 -26.64 5.81 38.97
N PRO A 30 -27.39 4.76 38.60
CA PRO A 30 -26.89 3.43 38.42
C PRO A 30 -25.89 3.41 37.24
N ALA A 31 -24.71 2.81 37.48
CA ALA A 31 -23.67 2.59 36.47
C ALA A 31 -24.26 1.80 35.28
N ALA A 32 -24.33 2.45 34.13
CA ALA A 32 -24.59 1.78 32.87
C ALA A 32 -23.41 0.86 32.58
N ALA A 33 -23.66 -0.44 32.47
CA ALA A 33 -22.68 -1.41 32.02
C ALA A 33 -22.26 -1.02 30.60
N GLU A 34 -21.03 -0.54 30.44
CA GLU A 34 -20.42 -0.40 29.13
C GLU A 34 -20.22 -1.79 28.53
N THR A 35 -21.13 -2.17 27.65
CA THR A 35 -20.94 -3.33 26.80
C THR A 35 -19.86 -2.96 25.78
N THR A 36 -18.62 -3.27 26.06
CA THR A 36 -17.54 -3.24 25.07
C THR A 36 -17.85 -4.31 24.03
N THR A 37 -18.50 -3.90 22.96
CA THR A 37 -18.62 -4.72 21.75
C THR A 37 -17.23 -4.78 21.16
N GLU A 38 -16.52 -5.89 21.36
CA GLU A 38 -15.27 -6.18 20.68
C GLU A 38 -15.57 -6.19 19.19
N ALA A 39 -15.04 -5.20 18.45
CA ALA A 39 -15.22 -5.12 17.04
C ALA A 39 -14.58 -6.36 16.40
N ALA A 40 -15.38 -7.19 15.75
CA ALA A 40 -14.88 -8.37 15.06
C ALA A 40 -13.80 -7.93 14.06
N THR A 41 -12.63 -8.54 14.14
CA THR A 41 -11.57 -8.33 13.15
C THR A 41 -12.11 -8.73 11.78
N PRO A 42 -12.05 -7.86 10.76
CA PRO A 42 -12.57 -8.20 9.44
C PRO A 42 -11.79 -9.41 8.90
N GLU A 43 -12.53 -10.42 8.46
CA GLU A 43 -11.95 -11.58 7.79
C GLU A 43 -11.74 -11.24 6.31
N TYR A 44 -10.49 -11.24 5.86
CA TYR A 44 -10.13 -10.99 4.48
C TYR A 44 -9.92 -12.30 3.72
N LYS A 45 -10.57 -12.45 2.57
CA LYS A 45 -10.38 -13.59 1.69
C LYS A 45 -9.33 -13.29 0.65
N LEU A 46 -8.24 -14.06 0.67
CA LEU A 46 -7.18 -13.95 -0.32
C LEU A 46 -7.60 -14.60 -1.65
N MET A 47 -7.27 -13.96 -2.74
CA MET A 47 -7.46 -14.49 -4.08
C MET A 47 -6.31 -15.44 -4.43
N THR A 48 -6.64 -16.65 -4.89
CA THR A 48 -5.67 -17.70 -5.21
C THR A 48 -5.66 -18.12 -6.67
N ASP A 49 -6.73 -17.81 -7.41
CA ASP A 49 -7.00 -18.36 -8.73
C ASP A 49 -6.58 -17.44 -9.89
N LEU A 50 -5.90 -16.32 -9.57
CA LEU A 50 -5.41 -15.39 -10.58
C LEU A 50 -4.17 -15.93 -11.29
N PRO A 51 -4.01 -15.61 -12.60
CA PRO A 51 -2.86 -16.04 -13.37
C PRO A 51 -1.53 -15.62 -12.74
N THR A 52 -0.59 -16.53 -12.66
CA THR A 52 0.78 -16.28 -12.21
C THR A 52 1.77 -16.65 -13.32
N VAL A 53 2.95 -16.06 -13.26
CA VAL A 53 4.05 -16.36 -14.19
C VAL A 53 5.26 -16.87 -13.45
N ASP A 54 6.10 -17.63 -14.14
CA ASP A 54 7.39 -18.03 -13.62
C ASP A 54 8.45 -17.00 -14.02
N ILE A 55 9.08 -16.35 -13.03
CA ILE A 55 10.10 -15.33 -13.25
C ILE A 55 11.31 -15.87 -14.02
N THR A 56 11.55 -17.19 -13.99
CA THR A 56 12.65 -17.81 -14.72
C THR A 56 12.52 -17.67 -16.24
N HIS A 57 11.32 -17.40 -16.75
CA HIS A 57 11.07 -17.08 -18.15
C HIS A 57 11.44 -15.63 -18.51
N SER A 58 11.65 -14.76 -17.53
CA SER A 58 12.14 -13.41 -17.75
C SER A 58 13.61 -13.41 -18.15
N ARG A 59 14.00 -12.42 -18.96
CA ARG A 59 15.39 -12.26 -19.35
C ARG A 59 16.29 -12.07 -18.12
N LYS A 60 17.30 -12.92 -17.97
CA LYS A 60 18.27 -12.82 -16.89
C LYS A 60 19.51 -12.05 -17.32
N ILE A 61 19.91 -11.06 -16.54
CA ILE A 61 21.16 -10.32 -16.71
C ILE A 61 21.97 -10.48 -15.43
N LYS A 62 23.08 -11.23 -15.48
CA LYS A 62 23.87 -11.62 -14.30
C LYS A 62 23.00 -12.33 -13.27
N SER A 63 22.84 -11.77 -12.07
CA SER A 63 22.01 -12.31 -10.99
C SER A 63 20.58 -11.75 -10.96
N ARG A 64 20.21 -10.84 -11.88
CA ARG A 64 18.95 -10.13 -11.89
C ARG A 64 18.02 -10.60 -13.00
N TYR A 65 16.72 -10.58 -12.75
CA TYR A 65 15.69 -10.81 -13.76
C TYR A 65 15.12 -9.47 -14.23
N VAL A 66 14.98 -9.32 -15.54
CA VAL A 66 14.32 -8.16 -16.14
C VAL A 66 12.85 -8.46 -16.23
N ILE A 67 12.05 -7.91 -15.32
CA ILE A 67 10.61 -8.17 -15.22
C ILE A 67 9.76 -7.32 -16.19
N PHE A 68 10.37 -6.34 -16.87
CA PHE A 68 9.74 -5.56 -17.92
C PHE A 68 10.70 -5.41 -19.10
N ASP A 69 10.25 -5.79 -20.28
CA ASP A 69 11.10 -5.84 -21.50
C ASP A 69 11.11 -4.54 -22.31
N GLY A 70 10.36 -3.52 -21.87
CA GLY A 70 10.20 -2.24 -22.57
C GLY A 70 9.21 -2.28 -23.75
N LYS A 71 8.55 -3.40 -24.02
CA LYS A 71 7.74 -3.62 -25.22
C LYS A 71 6.39 -4.29 -24.97
N THR A 72 6.30 -5.15 -23.98
CA THR A 72 5.12 -5.96 -23.73
C THR A 72 4.75 -5.98 -22.25
N PHE A 73 3.49 -6.28 -21.97
CA PHE A 73 3.02 -6.60 -20.63
C PHE A 73 3.13 -8.08 -20.28
N ASN A 74 4.03 -8.82 -20.91
CA ASN A 74 4.25 -10.24 -20.58
C ASN A 74 4.64 -10.39 -19.11
N GLY A 75 3.84 -11.17 -18.37
CA GLY A 75 4.02 -11.35 -16.93
C GLY A 75 3.34 -10.30 -16.05
N TRP A 76 2.63 -9.35 -16.65
CA TRP A 76 1.89 -8.31 -15.97
C TRP A 76 0.38 -8.46 -16.18
N ARG A 77 -0.40 -8.10 -15.18
CA ARG A 77 -1.86 -8.03 -15.21
C ARG A 77 -2.36 -6.97 -14.23
N GLY A 78 -3.64 -6.70 -14.23
CA GLY A 78 -4.23 -5.86 -13.19
C GLY A 78 -4.31 -6.57 -11.84
N TYR A 79 -4.40 -5.80 -10.78
CA TYR A 79 -4.78 -6.27 -9.46
C TYR A 79 -6.23 -6.77 -9.51
N ASP A 80 -6.51 -7.89 -8.86
CA ASP A 80 -7.85 -8.52 -8.81
C ASP A 80 -8.45 -8.86 -10.20
N ARG A 81 -7.61 -9.03 -11.24
CA ARG A 81 -8.05 -9.35 -12.59
C ARG A 81 -6.97 -10.05 -13.40
N ALA A 82 -7.38 -10.73 -14.47
CA ALA A 82 -6.48 -11.52 -15.32
C ALA A 82 -5.87 -10.72 -16.48
N ASP A 83 -6.47 -9.61 -16.87
CA ASP A 83 -6.05 -8.77 -17.99
C ASP A 83 -5.34 -7.50 -17.50
N VAL A 84 -4.66 -6.80 -18.41
CA VAL A 84 -4.05 -5.50 -18.14
C VAL A 84 -5.12 -4.41 -18.29
N PRO A 85 -5.32 -3.53 -17.30
CA PRO A 85 -6.25 -2.43 -17.41
C PRO A 85 -5.90 -1.48 -18.55
N GLY A 86 -6.89 -1.02 -19.31
CA GLY A 86 -6.67 -0.23 -20.52
C GLY A 86 -6.04 1.15 -20.32
N ALA A 87 -6.00 1.66 -19.09
CA ALA A 87 -5.28 2.89 -18.76
C ALA A 87 -3.75 2.74 -18.79
N TRP A 88 -3.24 1.51 -18.69
CA TRP A 88 -1.82 1.23 -18.77
C TRP A 88 -1.37 1.04 -20.21
N THR A 89 -0.34 1.76 -20.59
CA THR A 89 0.26 1.69 -21.92
C THR A 89 1.77 1.55 -21.81
N ILE A 90 2.40 1.24 -22.94
CA ILE A 90 3.87 1.25 -23.06
C ILE A 90 4.23 2.38 -24.02
N GLU A 91 5.02 3.31 -23.55
CA GLU A 91 5.47 4.47 -24.33
C GLU A 91 6.96 4.71 -24.07
N ASP A 92 7.74 4.85 -25.11
CA ASP A 92 9.20 5.06 -25.05
C ASP A 92 9.95 4.01 -24.18
N GLY A 93 9.47 2.76 -24.20
CA GLY A 93 10.08 1.68 -23.41
C GLY A 93 9.74 1.71 -21.92
N ALA A 94 8.79 2.53 -21.49
CA ALA A 94 8.33 2.62 -20.12
C ALA A 94 6.86 2.22 -19.98
N ILE A 95 6.51 1.63 -18.84
CA ILE A 95 5.12 1.45 -18.43
C ILE A 95 4.56 2.83 -18.03
N LYS A 96 3.44 3.22 -18.61
CA LYS A 96 2.80 4.49 -18.37
C LYS A 96 1.33 4.31 -18.02
N ILE A 97 0.88 5.00 -17.00
CA ILE A 97 -0.54 5.13 -16.72
C ILE A 97 -1.07 6.43 -17.29
N ASN A 98 -2.14 6.34 -18.09
CA ASN A 98 -2.87 7.48 -18.62
C ASN A 98 -4.03 7.82 -17.68
N GLY A 99 -3.70 8.49 -16.59
CA GLY A 99 -4.69 8.91 -15.60
C GLY A 99 -5.53 10.08 -16.08
N SER A 100 -6.84 10.03 -15.89
CA SER A 100 -7.75 11.15 -16.11
C SER A 100 -7.85 12.11 -14.93
N GLY A 101 -7.09 11.88 -13.86
CA GLY A 101 -6.99 12.76 -12.71
C GLY A 101 -8.15 12.74 -11.71
N ALA A 102 -9.02 11.76 -11.75
CA ALA A 102 -10.16 11.67 -10.82
C ALA A 102 -10.08 10.41 -9.95
N GLY A 103 -9.60 10.56 -8.73
CA GLY A 103 -9.62 9.51 -7.69
C GLY A 103 -8.34 8.67 -7.60
N GLU A 104 -8.23 7.89 -6.53
CA GLU A 104 -7.03 7.10 -6.18
C GLU A 104 -6.68 5.99 -7.17
N ALA A 105 -7.61 5.47 -7.93
CA ALA A 105 -7.36 4.58 -9.05
C ALA A 105 -7.42 5.30 -10.40
N GLY A 106 -7.42 6.56 -10.40
CA GLY A 106 -7.21 7.69 -11.29
C GLY A 106 -7.53 7.58 -12.76
N ALA A 107 -7.92 6.46 -13.29
CA ALA A 107 -8.25 6.33 -14.70
C ALA A 107 -9.56 5.59 -14.89
N SER A 108 -10.42 6.08 -15.75
CA SER A 108 -11.49 5.25 -16.30
C SER A 108 -10.85 4.00 -16.91
N ASN A 109 -11.28 2.81 -16.50
CA ASN A 109 -10.63 1.54 -16.84
C ASN A 109 -9.18 1.43 -16.32
N GLY A 110 -8.90 2.04 -15.16
CA GLY A 110 -7.65 1.98 -14.42
C GLY A 110 -7.60 0.79 -13.47
N GLY A 111 -6.95 0.99 -12.36
CA GLY A 111 -6.61 0.00 -11.36
C GLY A 111 -5.11 -0.25 -11.36
N ASP A 112 -4.63 -0.96 -10.36
CA ASP A 112 -3.20 -1.19 -10.21
C ASP A 112 -2.71 -2.26 -11.17
N LEU A 113 -1.47 -2.10 -11.62
CA LEU A 113 -0.75 -3.08 -12.42
C LEU A 113 0.15 -3.92 -11.52
N ILE A 114 0.10 -5.23 -11.66
CA ILE A 114 0.87 -6.16 -10.84
C ILE A 114 1.76 -7.04 -11.71
N PHE A 115 3.01 -7.25 -11.28
CA PHE A 115 3.83 -8.32 -11.83
C PHE A 115 3.38 -9.65 -11.22
N ALA A 116 2.90 -10.55 -12.06
CA ALA A 116 2.14 -11.75 -11.66
C ALA A 116 3.03 -12.89 -11.13
N HIS A 117 4.07 -12.58 -10.36
CA HIS A 117 4.95 -13.55 -9.73
C HIS A 117 5.13 -13.24 -8.24
N LYS A 118 4.96 -14.24 -7.40
CA LYS A 118 5.15 -14.07 -5.95
C LYS A 118 6.64 -14.09 -5.61
N LEU A 119 7.10 -12.99 -5.02
CA LEU A 119 8.46 -12.81 -4.56
C LEU A 119 8.52 -12.92 -3.03
N GLY A 120 9.50 -13.65 -2.52
CA GLY A 120 9.82 -13.69 -1.09
C GLY A 120 10.82 -12.59 -0.75
N ASN A 121 12.09 -12.96 -0.64
CA ASN A 121 13.18 -11.99 -0.46
C ASN A 121 13.65 -11.50 -1.82
N PHE A 122 13.63 -10.20 -2.05
CA PHE A 122 14.01 -9.61 -3.33
C PHE A 122 14.66 -8.24 -3.16
N GLU A 123 15.37 -7.83 -4.18
CA GLU A 123 15.84 -6.46 -4.40
C GLU A 123 15.20 -5.99 -5.71
N LEU A 124 14.45 -4.88 -5.66
CA LEU A 124 13.80 -4.26 -6.81
C LEU A 124 14.56 -2.99 -7.18
N GLU A 125 14.92 -2.89 -8.46
CA GLU A 125 15.53 -1.70 -9.05
C GLU A 125 14.65 -1.23 -10.20
N PHE A 126 14.25 0.04 -10.16
CA PHE A 126 13.41 0.65 -11.19
C PHE A 126 13.69 2.13 -11.33
N GLU A 127 13.46 2.65 -12.52
CA GLU A 127 13.46 4.08 -12.81
C GLU A 127 12.03 4.57 -12.93
N TRP A 128 11.78 5.80 -12.50
CA TRP A 128 10.45 6.38 -12.56
C TRP A 128 10.46 7.84 -13.01
N LYS A 129 9.32 8.27 -13.54
CA LYS A 129 9.08 9.65 -13.97
C LYS A 129 7.63 10.01 -13.66
N VAL A 130 7.42 11.19 -13.09
CA VAL A 130 6.09 11.76 -12.85
C VAL A 130 5.87 13.02 -13.67
N GLY A 131 4.63 13.23 -14.09
CA GLY A 131 4.18 14.51 -14.65
C GLY A 131 3.91 15.54 -13.55
N LYS A 132 3.71 16.78 -13.94
CA LYS A 132 3.37 17.86 -13.00
C LYS A 132 2.06 17.55 -12.28
N GLY A 133 2.09 17.57 -10.94
CA GLY A 133 0.95 17.30 -10.09
C GLY A 133 0.50 15.84 -10.10
N SER A 134 1.30 14.91 -10.62
CA SER A 134 0.94 13.49 -10.63
C SER A 134 1.31 12.79 -9.33
N ASN A 135 0.53 11.75 -9.01
CA ASN A 135 0.80 10.82 -7.93
C ASN A 135 0.70 9.38 -8.45
N SER A 136 1.58 8.53 -7.99
CA SER A 136 1.63 7.10 -8.22
C SER A 136 2.45 6.45 -7.12
N GLY A 137 2.62 5.13 -7.15
CA GLY A 137 3.43 4.42 -6.17
C GLY A 137 3.77 3.01 -6.62
N VAL A 138 4.58 2.35 -5.82
CA VAL A 138 4.92 0.93 -5.98
C VAL A 138 4.61 0.22 -4.67
N PHE A 139 3.62 -0.66 -4.70
CA PHE A 139 3.31 -1.54 -3.60
C PHE A 139 4.29 -2.71 -3.55
N ILE A 140 4.77 -3.03 -2.37
CA ILE A 140 5.59 -4.21 -2.12
C ILE A 140 4.89 -5.14 -1.14
N MET A 141 5.18 -6.45 -1.25
CA MET A 141 4.56 -7.48 -0.39
C MET A 141 3.03 -7.53 -0.50
N ILE A 142 2.48 -7.07 -1.61
CA ILE A 142 1.04 -7.02 -1.83
C ILE A 142 0.42 -8.40 -1.83
N GLN A 143 -0.76 -8.50 -1.22
CA GLN A 143 -1.64 -9.66 -1.31
C GLN A 143 -2.94 -9.23 -1.99
N GLU A 144 -3.44 -10.06 -2.88
CA GLU A 144 -4.71 -9.77 -3.54
C GLU A 144 -5.85 -10.26 -2.65
N VAL A 145 -6.65 -9.31 -2.18
CA VAL A 145 -7.77 -9.54 -1.27
C VAL A 145 -9.06 -9.28 -2.02
N GLU A 146 -9.95 -10.27 -2.06
CA GLU A 146 -11.21 -10.22 -2.80
C GLU A 146 -12.02 -8.97 -2.42
N GLY A 147 -12.36 -8.15 -3.44
CA GLY A 147 -13.18 -6.95 -3.28
C GLY A 147 -12.56 -5.82 -2.46
N GLN A 148 -11.24 -5.89 -2.19
CA GLN A 148 -10.53 -4.84 -1.45
C GLN A 148 -9.52 -4.12 -2.35
N PRO A 149 -9.29 -2.83 -2.13
CA PRO A 149 -8.23 -2.12 -2.85
C PRO A 149 -6.84 -2.58 -2.42
N SER A 150 -5.87 -2.41 -3.30
CA SER A 150 -4.48 -2.85 -3.14
C SER A 150 -3.80 -2.32 -1.87
N TYR A 151 -4.05 -1.07 -1.52
CA TYR A 151 -3.44 -0.39 -0.36
C TYR A 151 -3.85 -0.95 1.01
N ILE A 152 -4.85 -1.85 1.06
CA ILE A 152 -5.24 -2.51 2.32
C ILE A 152 -4.18 -3.51 2.79
N SER A 153 -3.44 -4.12 1.86
CA SER A 153 -2.56 -5.25 2.17
C SER A 153 -1.07 -4.94 2.08
N ALA A 154 -0.69 -3.75 1.60
CA ALA A 154 0.71 -3.48 1.29
C ALA A 154 1.14 -2.05 1.59
N PRO A 155 2.37 -1.84 2.07
CA PRO A 155 2.97 -0.53 2.12
C PRO A 155 3.30 -0.03 0.71
N GLU A 156 3.13 1.26 0.48
CA GLU A 156 3.40 1.93 -0.77
C GLU A 156 4.71 2.71 -0.72
N TYR A 157 5.58 2.46 -1.69
CA TYR A 157 6.69 3.34 -2.00
C TYR A 157 6.20 4.47 -2.90
N GLN A 158 6.16 5.69 -2.37
CA GLN A 158 5.59 6.85 -3.06
C GLN A 158 6.40 7.28 -4.27
N VAL A 159 5.68 7.58 -5.37
CA VAL A 159 6.20 8.16 -6.61
C VAL A 159 5.29 9.30 -7.00
N LEU A 160 5.59 10.53 -6.56
CA LEU A 160 4.74 11.68 -6.82
C LEU A 160 5.55 12.95 -7.11
N ASP A 161 4.90 13.96 -7.67
CA ASP A 161 5.47 15.29 -7.84
C ASP A 161 5.53 16.01 -6.50
N ASN A 162 6.71 16.02 -5.88
CA ASN A 162 6.94 16.57 -4.56
C ASN A 162 6.65 18.09 -4.44
N GLU A 163 6.67 18.80 -5.55
CA GLU A 163 6.47 20.25 -5.57
C GLU A 163 5.00 20.62 -5.73
N ASN A 164 4.28 19.90 -6.61
CA ASN A 164 2.97 20.33 -7.05
C ASN A 164 1.83 19.43 -6.55
N HIS A 165 2.08 18.18 -6.13
CA HIS A 165 1.02 17.32 -5.61
C HIS A 165 0.72 17.63 -4.13
N PRO A 166 -0.56 17.80 -3.73
CA PRO A 166 -0.93 18.14 -2.35
C PRO A 166 -0.51 17.08 -1.33
N ASP A 167 -0.51 15.81 -1.72
CA ASP A 167 -0.13 14.71 -0.82
C ASP A 167 1.32 14.76 -0.35
N ALA A 168 2.21 15.42 -1.09
CA ALA A 168 3.59 15.62 -0.64
C ALA A 168 3.71 16.36 0.70
N LYS A 169 2.64 17.08 1.10
CA LYS A 169 2.57 17.84 2.36
C LYS A 169 1.86 17.08 3.47
N LEU A 170 1.35 15.87 3.18
CA LEU A 170 0.70 15.00 4.16
C LEU A 170 1.72 14.18 4.94
N GLY A 171 1.21 13.41 5.91
CA GLY A 171 2.02 12.59 6.79
C GLY A 171 2.68 13.39 7.91
N LYS A 172 3.49 12.71 8.72
CA LYS A 172 4.23 13.34 9.81
C LYS A 172 5.19 14.36 9.24
N ASP A 173 5.08 15.59 9.72
CA ASP A 173 5.94 16.72 9.31
C ASP A 173 5.87 17.08 7.81
N GLY A 174 4.76 16.75 7.13
CA GLY A 174 4.61 17.00 5.69
C GLY A 174 5.59 16.19 4.83
N ASN A 175 5.81 14.93 5.16
CA ASN A 175 6.90 14.13 4.60
C ASN A 175 6.41 12.96 3.73
N ARG A 176 5.18 13.01 3.21
CA ARG A 176 4.68 12.01 2.26
C ARG A 176 5.17 12.29 0.84
N LYS A 177 6.48 12.24 0.65
CA LYS A 177 7.15 12.53 -0.61
C LYS A 177 7.59 11.28 -1.34
N SER A 178 7.94 11.41 -2.61
CA SER A 178 8.61 10.34 -3.35
C SER A 178 9.78 9.76 -2.57
N SER A 179 9.94 8.47 -2.65
CA SER A 179 10.92 7.69 -1.88
C SER A 179 10.60 7.53 -0.38
N SER A 180 9.38 7.87 0.05
CA SER A 180 8.88 7.50 1.38
C SER A 180 7.95 6.29 1.30
N PHE A 181 7.92 5.48 2.35
CA PHE A 181 6.87 4.48 2.55
C PHE A 181 5.70 5.07 3.34
N VAL A 182 4.50 4.75 2.94
CA VAL A 182 3.25 5.21 3.54
C VAL A 182 2.29 4.04 3.76
#